data_aba3c1c45d2013157bf131d41c4cdf1c
#
_entry.id   aba3c1c45d2013157bf131d41c4cdf1c
#
_cell.length_a   1.000
_cell.length_b   1.000
_cell.length_c   1.000
_cell.angle_alpha   90.00
_cell.angle_beta   90.00
_cell.angle_gamma   90.00
#
_symmetry.space_group_name_H-M   'P 1'
#
loop_
_entity.id
_entity.type
_entity.pdbx_description
1 polymer ?
#
loop_
_entity_poly.entity_id
_entity_poly.type
_entity_poly.pdbx_seq_one_letter_code
_entity_poly.pdbx_strand_id
1 'polypeptide(L)'
;MTRWRFLLAMTAVGMLAVTPTLAGSAQAKAELEFFQLPSGNIGCMYDPLPPNPASLRCDIRSGLKPKLSRPASCDLEWGDAVSLSPTGQTNLVCHGDTVIGNPGTKVLRYGTTWTRGPFTCTSRTTGLTCKNTAGHGFFLSVQSWRRF
;
A
#
# COMPACT_ATOMS: atom_id res chain seq x y z
N MET A 1 -48.27 -24.67 75.98
CA MET A 1 -47.69 -23.42 75.57
C MET A 1 -46.41 -23.70 74.80
N THR A 2 -46.49 -23.84 73.46
CA THR A 2 -45.40 -24.27 72.64
C THR A 2 -45.04 -23.15 71.66
N ARG A 3 -43.88 -22.57 71.83
CA ARG A 3 -43.37 -21.49 71.00
C ARG A 3 -42.71 -22.06 69.77
N TRP A 4 -43.23 -21.77 68.57
CA TRP A 4 -42.57 -22.08 67.30
C TRP A 4 -41.67 -20.93 66.90
N ARG A 5 -40.37 -21.25 66.70
CA ARG A 5 -39.37 -20.30 66.16
C ARG A 5 -39.27 -20.58 64.66
N PHE A 6 -39.67 -19.61 63.85
CA PHE A 6 -39.40 -19.58 62.40
C PHE A 6 -37.99 -19.08 62.14
N LEU A 7 -37.18 -19.94 61.59
CA LEU A 7 -35.87 -19.56 61.04
C LEU A 7 -36.06 -19.06 59.58
N LEU A 8 -35.82 -17.78 59.37
CA LEU A 8 -35.74 -17.17 58.01
C LEU A 8 -34.37 -17.47 57.44
N ALA A 9 -34.31 -18.30 56.39
CA ALA A 9 -33.12 -18.50 55.59
C ALA A 9 -33.02 -17.38 54.55
N MET A 10 -32.02 -16.50 54.69
CA MET A 10 -31.66 -15.52 53.68
C MET A 10 -30.80 -16.16 52.59
N THR A 11 -31.36 -16.34 51.39
CA THR A 11 -30.62 -16.72 50.21
C THR A 11 -29.98 -15.47 49.59
N ALA A 12 -28.66 -15.39 49.67
CA ALA A 12 -27.90 -14.35 48.98
C ALA A 12 -27.79 -14.70 47.46
N VAL A 13 -28.47 -13.91 46.63
CA VAL A 13 -28.33 -13.99 45.19
C VAL A 13 -27.07 -13.19 44.79
N GLY A 14 -26.00 -13.92 44.43
CA GLY A 14 -24.78 -13.31 43.91
C GLY A 14 -25.00 -12.78 42.47
N MET A 15 -25.02 -11.48 42.27
CA MET A 15 -24.96 -10.86 40.95
C MET A 15 -23.54 -10.99 40.40
N LEU A 16 -23.34 -11.83 39.38
CA LEU A 16 -22.13 -11.87 38.54
C LEU A 16 -22.16 -10.65 37.61
N ALA A 17 -21.32 -9.65 37.88
CA ALA A 17 -21.12 -8.53 37.02
C ALA A 17 -20.28 -8.96 35.78
N VAL A 18 -20.93 -9.09 34.63
CA VAL A 18 -20.27 -9.31 33.36
C VAL A 18 -19.72 -7.95 32.89
N THR A 19 -18.40 -7.75 33.00
CA THR A 19 -17.72 -6.59 32.46
C THR A 19 -17.53 -6.77 30.95
N PRO A 20 -18.07 -5.91 30.07
CA PRO A 20 -17.78 -5.96 28.64
C PRO A 20 -16.32 -5.55 28.42
N THR A 21 -15.50 -6.49 27.94
CA THR A 21 -14.16 -6.19 27.40
C THR A 21 -14.35 -5.47 26.07
N LEU A 22 -14.11 -4.15 26.04
CA LEU A 22 -13.96 -3.38 24.83
C LEU A 22 -12.68 -3.87 24.11
N ALA A 23 -12.84 -4.76 23.15
CA ALA A 23 -11.80 -5.10 22.21
C ALA A 23 -11.54 -3.86 21.35
N GLY A 24 -10.55 -3.06 21.74
CA GLY A 24 -10.05 -1.94 20.94
C GLY A 24 -9.51 -2.48 19.61
N SER A 25 -10.20 -2.23 18.52
CA SER A 25 -9.67 -2.47 17.18
C SER A 25 -8.43 -1.58 17.01
N ALA A 26 -7.23 -2.16 17.07
CA ALA A 26 -6.01 -1.47 16.70
C ALA A 26 -6.12 -1.13 15.21
N GLN A 27 -6.49 0.11 14.92
CA GLN A 27 -6.49 0.65 13.58
C GLN A 27 -5.04 0.68 13.10
N ALA A 28 -4.68 -0.21 12.18
CA ALA A 28 -3.37 -0.19 11.57
C ALA A 28 -3.19 1.19 10.92
N LYS A 29 -2.19 1.95 11.41
CA LYS A 29 -1.87 3.27 10.87
C LYS A 29 -1.52 3.10 9.39
N ALA A 30 -2.21 3.82 8.53
CA ALA A 30 -1.88 3.86 7.11
C ALA A 30 -0.50 4.54 6.97
N GLU A 31 0.48 3.82 6.43
CA GLU A 31 1.85 4.31 6.25
C GLU A 31 2.28 4.13 4.79
N LEU A 32 3.13 5.04 4.32
CA LEU A 32 3.81 4.89 3.04
C LEU A 32 4.64 3.60 3.05
N GLU A 33 4.55 2.82 1.99
CA GLU A 33 5.36 1.61 1.85
C GLU A 33 6.24 1.73 0.61
N PHE A 34 7.55 1.52 0.78
CA PHE A 34 8.53 1.59 -0.30
C PHE A 34 9.09 0.20 -0.60
N PHE A 35 9.22 -0.11 -1.88
CA PHE A 35 9.96 -1.27 -2.35
C PHE A 35 10.78 -0.97 -3.59
N GLN A 36 11.83 -1.74 -3.82
CA GLN A 36 12.67 -1.63 -5.02
C GLN A 36 13.05 -3.01 -5.56
N LEU A 37 13.39 -3.08 -6.84
CA LEU A 37 13.97 -4.29 -7.42
C LEU A 37 15.40 -4.49 -6.91
N PRO A 38 15.94 -5.74 -6.95
CA PRO A 38 17.31 -6.02 -6.51
C PRO A 38 18.38 -5.20 -7.24
N SER A 39 18.13 -4.80 -8.49
CA SER A 39 19.04 -3.93 -9.26
C SER A 39 19.15 -2.50 -8.73
N GLY A 40 18.18 -2.06 -7.89
CA GLY A 40 18.05 -0.68 -7.44
C GLY A 40 17.65 0.31 -8.54
N ASN A 41 17.39 -0.16 -9.77
CA ASN A 41 17.02 0.71 -10.90
C ASN A 41 15.55 1.15 -10.87
N ILE A 42 14.67 0.32 -10.32
CA ILE A 42 13.23 0.63 -10.19
C ILE A 42 12.88 0.59 -8.72
N GLY A 43 12.26 1.68 -8.23
CA GLY A 43 11.70 1.77 -6.89
C GLY A 43 10.28 2.29 -6.94
N CYS A 44 9.45 1.85 -6.00
CA CYS A 44 8.04 2.18 -5.93
C CYS A 44 7.65 2.62 -4.53
N MET A 45 6.62 3.47 -4.48
CA MET A 45 5.96 3.94 -3.28
C MET A 45 4.46 3.64 -3.39
N TYR A 46 3.93 2.96 -2.41
CA TYR A 46 2.50 2.84 -2.18
C TYR A 46 2.07 3.88 -1.15
N ASP A 47 1.10 4.70 -1.53
CA ASP A 47 0.51 5.72 -0.68
C ASP A 47 -0.97 5.37 -0.42
N PRO A 48 -1.30 4.89 0.79
CA PRO A 48 -2.68 4.62 1.19
C PRO A 48 -3.38 5.82 1.84
N LEU A 49 -2.70 6.98 1.95
CA LEU A 49 -3.09 8.05 2.86
C LEU A 49 -4.28 8.89 2.35
N PRO A 50 -5.35 9.04 3.16
CA PRO A 50 -6.40 9.99 2.88
C PRO A 50 -5.86 11.44 2.95
N PRO A 51 -6.50 12.41 2.30
CA PRO A 51 -7.83 12.33 1.68
C PRO A 51 -7.84 11.79 0.24
N ASN A 52 -6.67 11.53 -0.34
CA ASN A 52 -6.57 11.03 -1.70
C ASN A 52 -6.84 9.51 -1.77
N PRO A 53 -7.35 9.02 -2.91
CA PRO A 53 -7.37 7.58 -3.16
C PRO A 53 -5.95 7.00 -3.06
N ALA A 54 -5.84 5.75 -2.62
CA ALA A 54 -4.56 5.04 -2.62
C ALA A 54 -3.88 5.15 -4.00
N SER A 55 -2.56 5.28 -4.02
CA SER A 55 -1.79 5.39 -5.25
C SER A 55 -0.52 4.54 -5.20
N LEU A 56 -0.08 4.12 -6.39
CA LEU A 56 1.22 3.47 -6.58
C LEU A 56 2.03 4.31 -7.56
N ARG A 57 3.18 4.84 -7.11
CA ARG A 57 4.16 5.50 -7.97
C ARG A 57 5.41 4.64 -8.08
N CYS A 58 5.93 4.51 -9.29
CA CYS A 58 7.22 3.84 -9.54
C CYS A 58 8.11 4.72 -10.38
N ASP A 59 9.35 4.90 -9.93
CA ASP A 59 10.40 5.63 -10.63
C ASP A 59 11.44 4.63 -11.18
N ILE A 60 12.07 4.99 -12.30
CA ILE A 60 13.12 4.22 -12.95
C ILE A 60 14.34 5.08 -13.26
N ARG A 61 15.49 4.79 -12.63
CA ARG A 61 16.74 5.57 -12.78
C ARG A 61 17.22 5.70 -14.21
N SER A 62 17.06 4.65 -15.02
CA SER A 62 17.47 4.66 -16.43
C SER A 62 16.56 5.47 -17.34
N GLY A 63 15.47 6.03 -16.81
CA GLY A 63 14.42 6.66 -17.57
C GLY A 63 13.56 5.69 -18.39
N LEU A 64 12.42 6.18 -18.85
CA LEU A 64 11.51 5.43 -19.71
C LEU A 64 12.03 5.39 -21.14
N LYS A 65 11.91 4.25 -21.81
CA LYS A 65 12.33 4.08 -23.22
C LYS A 65 11.18 3.57 -24.08
N PRO A 66 10.91 4.22 -25.25
CA PRO A 66 11.63 5.39 -25.79
C PRO A 66 11.52 6.60 -24.85
N LYS A 67 12.49 7.53 -24.95
CA LYS A 67 12.47 8.79 -24.21
C LYS A 67 11.24 9.61 -24.62
N LEU A 68 10.53 10.14 -23.64
CA LEU A 68 9.32 10.89 -23.85
C LEU A 68 9.61 12.39 -23.88
N SER A 69 8.96 13.11 -24.80
CA SER A 69 9.01 14.57 -24.81
C SER A 69 8.34 15.12 -23.57
N ARG A 70 9.01 16.08 -22.91
CA ARG A 70 8.46 16.80 -21.75
C ARG A 70 7.32 17.72 -22.21
N PRO A 71 6.13 17.64 -21.62
CA PRO A 71 5.07 18.59 -21.94
C PRO A 71 5.38 19.97 -21.35
N ALA A 72 4.85 21.02 -21.98
CA ALA A 72 5.04 22.40 -21.50
C ALA A 72 4.46 22.65 -20.09
N SER A 73 3.57 21.81 -19.64
CA SER A 73 2.98 21.86 -18.30
C SER A 73 3.85 21.25 -17.19
N CYS A 74 5.03 20.69 -17.52
CA CYS A 74 5.96 20.10 -16.55
C CYS A 74 7.29 20.84 -16.54
N ASP A 75 7.52 21.60 -15.49
CA ASP A 75 8.79 22.32 -15.25
C ASP A 75 9.81 21.52 -14.42
N LEU A 76 9.45 20.29 -14.02
CA LEU A 76 10.25 19.41 -13.17
C LEU A 76 10.77 18.18 -13.95
N GLU A 77 11.18 17.11 -13.26
CA GLU A 77 11.64 15.87 -13.88
C GLU A 77 10.50 15.15 -14.61
N TRP A 78 10.84 14.52 -15.74
CA TRP A 78 9.89 13.89 -16.63
C TRP A 78 10.48 12.71 -17.40
N GLY A 79 9.65 11.65 -17.57
CA GLY A 79 10.04 10.50 -18.40
C GLY A 79 10.81 9.42 -17.65
N ASP A 80 10.68 9.38 -16.34
CA ASP A 80 11.31 8.41 -15.46
C ASP A 80 10.39 7.93 -14.32
N ALA A 81 9.15 8.43 -14.25
CA ALA A 81 8.18 8.04 -13.24
C ALA A 81 6.78 7.83 -13.82
N VAL A 82 6.09 6.84 -13.26
CA VAL A 82 4.70 6.49 -13.56
C VAL A 82 3.89 6.38 -12.29
N SER A 83 2.59 6.67 -12.37
CA SER A 83 1.63 6.46 -11.29
C SER A 83 0.43 5.65 -11.75
N LEU A 84 -0.17 4.90 -10.82
CA LEU A 84 -1.35 4.08 -11.03
C LEU A 84 -2.33 4.34 -9.90
N SER A 85 -3.57 4.67 -10.25
CA SER A 85 -4.68 4.80 -9.29
C SER A 85 -5.43 3.47 -9.14
N PRO A 86 -6.34 3.32 -8.15
CA PRO A 86 -7.02 2.04 -7.85
C PRO A 86 -7.75 1.42 -9.04
N THR A 87 -8.32 2.25 -9.91
CA THR A 87 -9.14 1.81 -11.05
C THR A 87 -8.78 2.52 -12.36
N GLY A 88 -7.97 3.60 -12.29
CA GLY A 88 -7.60 4.40 -13.46
C GLY A 88 -6.41 3.83 -14.24
N GLN A 89 -6.14 4.46 -15.37
CA GLN A 89 -4.99 4.14 -16.20
C GLN A 89 -3.69 4.63 -15.59
N THR A 90 -2.57 4.08 -16.07
CA THR A 90 -1.22 4.55 -15.74
C THR A 90 -0.97 5.93 -16.34
N ASN A 91 -0.47 6.86 -15.52
CA ASN A 91 -0.10 8.21 -15.91
C ASN A 91 1.41 8.41 -15.73
N LEU A 92 1.96 9.31 -16.53
CA LEU A 92 3.32 9.83 -16.32
C LEU A 92 3.29 10.87 -15.20
N VAL A 93 4.37 10.93 -14.44
CA VAL A 93 4.49 11.84 -13.28
C VAL A 93 5.48 12.95 -13.60
N CYS A 94 5.05 14.21 -13.38
CA CYS A 94 5.92 15.37 -13.31
C CYS A 94 6.31 15.55 -11.84
N HIS A 95 7.60 15.47 -11.50
CA HIS A 95 8.03 15.41 -10.10
C HIS A 95 9.37 16.10 -9.86
N GLY A 96 9.59 16.56 -8.65
CA GLY A 96 10.85 17.15 -8.19
C GLY A 96 11.61 16.31 -7.18
N ASP A 97 11.14 15.08 -6.91
CA ASP A 97 11.69 14.15 -5.94
C ASP A 97 11.76 12.73 -6.52
N THR A 98 12.37 11.79 -5.82
CA THR A 98 12.36 10.39 -6.22
C THR A 98 11.89 9.47 -5.09
N VAL A 99 11.20 8.40 -5.45
CA VAL A 99 10.81 7.34 -4.52
C VAL A 99 11.88 6.25 -4.38
N ILE A 100 13.00 6.37 -5.10
CA ILE A 100 14.10 5.40 -5.05
C ILE A 100 15.09 5.77 -3.94
N GLY A 101 15.46 4.79 -3.11
CA GLY A 101 16.46 4.97 -2.06
C GLY A 101 15.91 5.57 -0.76
N ASN A 102 14.61 5.57 -0.56
CA ASN A 102 14.00 6.01 0.70
C ASN A 102 14.39 5.07 1.86
N PRO A 103 14.56 5.62 3.08
CA PRO A 103 14.78 4.80 4.28
C PRO A 103 13.67 3.75 4.46
N GLY A 104 14.03 2.54 4.85
CA GLY A 104 13.07 1.45 5.06
C GLY A 104 12.57 0.77 3.78
N THR A 105 13.10 1.12 2.59
CA THR A 105 12.74 0.48 1.32
C THR A 105 13.06 -1.02 1.36
N LYS A 106 12.04 -1.85 1.09
CA LYS A 106 12.17 -3.32 1.01
C LYS A 106 12.61 -3.75 -0.37
N VAL A 107 13.41 -4.81 -0.46
CA VAL A 107 13.78 -5.40 -1.76
C VAL A 107 12.72 -6.42 -2.19
N LEU A 108 12.05 -6.15 -3.29
CA LEU A 108 11.14 -7.10 -3.96
C LEU A 108 11.97 -8.04 -4.84
N ARG A 109 12.30 -9.22 -4.32
CA ARG A 109 13.16 -10.20 -5.01
C ARG A 109 12.58 -10.61 -6.37
N TYR A 110 13.45 -10.90 -7.32
CA TYR A 110 13.02 -11.45 -8.62
C TYR A 110 12.24 -12.75 -8.43
N GLY A 111 11.18 -12.92 -9.22
CA GLY A 111 10.26 -14.05 -9.13
C GLY A 111 9.17 -13.89 -8.06
N THR A 112 9.17 -12.80 -7.28
CA THR A 112 8.15 -12.57 -6.24
C THR A 112 7.13 -11.53 -6.64
N THR A 113 6.00 -11.57 -5.95
CA THR A 113 4.88 -10.64 -6.13
C THR A 113 4.62 -9.89 -4.84
N TRP A 114 4.41 -8.58 -4.95
CA TRP A 114 3.95 -7.69 -3.91
C TRP A 114 2.49 -7.31 -4.18
N THR A 115 1.66 -7.31 -3.13
CA THR A 115 0.26 -6.90 -3.23
C THR A 115 -0.09 -6.00 -2.05
N ARG A 116 -0.69 -4.84 -2.34
CA ARG A 116 -1.19 -3.90 -1.35
C ARG A 116 -2.41 -3.15 -1.88
N GLY A 117 -3.47 -3.13 -1.07
CA GLY A 117 -4.73 -2.52 -1.48
C GLY A 117 -5.14 -3.01 -2.88
N PRO A 118 -5.42 -2.09 -3.82
CA PRO A 118 -5.85 -2.46 -5.17
C PRO A 118 -4.71 -2.83 -6.12
N PHE A 119 -3.44 -2.85 -5.68
CA PHE A 119 -2.28 -3.02 -6.57
C PHE A 119 -1.58 -4.35 -6.38
N THR A 120 -1.11 -4.90 -7.49
CA THR A 120 -0.26 -6.11 -7.54
C THR A 120 0.92 -5.85 -8.45
N CYS A 121 2.15 -6.05 -7.95
CA CYS A 121 3.39 -5.89 -8.69
C CYS A 121 4.20 -7.19 -8.71
N THR A 122 4.64 -7.63 -9.87
CA THR A 122 5.50 -8.82 -10.04
C THR A 122 6.89 -8.40 -10.50
N SER A 123 7.90 -8.77 -9.73
CA SER A 123 9.31 -8.52 -10.01
C SER A 123 9.92 -9.66 -10.79
N ARG A 124 10.60 -9.34 -11.91
CA ARG A 124 11.36 -10.28 -12.71
C ARG A 124 12.71 -9.68 -13.11
N THR A 125 13.67 -10.50 -13.49
CA THR A 125 14.96 -10.04 -14.05
C THR A 125 14.77 -9.18 -15.31
N THR A 126 13.65 -9.37 -16.02
CA THR A 126 13.29 -8.62 -17.22
C THR A 126 12.63 -7.27 -16.92
N GLY A 127 12.19 -7.02 -15.68
CA GLY A 127 11.53 -5.78 -15.28
C GLY A 127 10.43 -5.97 -14.23
N LEU A 128 9.68 -4.90 -14.00
CA LEU A 128 8.56 -4.84 -13.06
C LEU A 128 7.25 -4.70 -13.83
N THR A 129 6.28 -5.55 -13.51
CA THR A 129 4.89 -5.41 -13.98
C THR A 129 4.00 -5.10 -12.80
N CYS A 130 3.27 -3.98 -12.85
CA CYS A 130 2.26 -3.62 -11.85
C CYS A 130 0.88 -3.47 -12.51
N LYS A 131 -0.17 -3.88 -11.79
CA LYS A 131 -1.57 -3.70 -12.22
C LYS A 131 -2.47 -3.37 -11.04
N ASN A 132 -3.59 -2.70 -11.34
CA ASN A 132 -4.66 -2.45 -10.39
C ASN A 132 -5.80 -3.47 -10.54
N THR A 133 -6.83 -3.34 -9.71
CA THR A 133 -8.01 -4.23 -9.73
C THR A 133 -8.85 -4.11 -11.00
N ALA A 134 -8.77 -2.98 -11.73
CA ALA A 134 -9.47 -2.78 -13.00
C ALA A 134 -8.70 -3.38 -14.21
N GLY A 135 -7.50 -3.94 -13.98
CA GLY A 135 -6.67 -4.54 -15.03
C GLY A 135 -5.74 -3.56 -15.74
N HIS A 136 -5.82 -2.26 -15.44
CA HIS A 136 -4.85 -1.28 -15.93
C HIS A 136 -3.51 -1.44 -15.23
N GLY A 137 -2.44 -1.09 -15.92
CA GLY A 137 -1.12 -1.24 -15.33
C GLY A 137 0.01 -0.75 -16.22
N PHE A 138 1.22 -1.12 -15.81
CA PHE A 138 2.45 -0.81 -16.55
C PHE A 138 3.49 -1.92 -16.43
N PHE A 139 4.39 -1.92 -17.38
CA PHE A 139 5.66 -2.65 -17.35
C PHE A 139 6.80 -1.66 -17.43
N LEU A 140 7.80 -1.82 -16.56
CA LEU A 140 9.04 -1.02 -16.55
C LEU A 140 10.26 -1.92 -16.68
N SER A 141 11.18 -1.57 -17.58
CA SER A 141 12.49 -2.18 -17.70
C SER A 141 13.52 -1.18 -18.22
N VAL A 142 14.81 -1.54 -18.17
CA VAL A 142 15.88 -0.73 -18.74
C VAL A 142 15.71 -0.53 -20.25
N GLN A 143 15.09 -1.51 -20.94
CA GLN A 143 14.95 -1.53 -22.39
C GLN A 143 13.68 -0.86 -22.88
N SER A 144 12.60 -0.97 -22.11
CA SER A 144 11.28 -0.49 -22.55
C SER A 144 10.32 -0.26 -21.39
N TRP A 145 9.31 0.52 -21.65
CA TRP A 145 8.12 0.60 -20.81
C TRP A 145 6.86 0.50 -21.65
N ARG A 146 5.77 0.12 -21.04
CA ARG A 146 4.44 0.18 -21.64
C ARG A 146 3.39 0.30 -20.54
N ARG A 147 2.24 0.88 -20.91
CA ARG A 147 1.00 0.85 -20.11
C ARG A 147 -0.05 -0.01 -20.81
N PHE A 148 -0.97 -0.54 -20.08
CA PHE A 148 -2.07 -1.37 -20.55
C PHE A 148 -3.31 -1.21 -19.69
#